data_6e2decbc586f50a50798b6bbbb9e5566
#
_entry.id   6e2decbc586f50a50798b6bbbb9e5566
#
_cell.length_a   1.000
_cell.length_b   1.000
_cell.length_c   1.000
_cell.angle_alpha   90.00
_cell.angle_beta   90.00
_cell.angle_gamma   90.00
#
_symmetry.space_group_name_H-M   'P 1'
#
loop_
_entity.id
_entity.type
_entity.pdbx_description
1 polymer ?
#
loop_
_entity_poly.entity_id
_entity_poly.type
_entity_poly.pdbx_seq_one_letter_code
_entity_poly.pdbx_strand_id
1 'polypeptide(L)'
;MRLALLQSFLPSRSQGGVGHFTHQFACRLVARGHAVTVFSLDPAPADAAYTVVQPMGAPWYLRGRLGRLYGFAWWLARQRYEAFDVVHALGDNHLLRTSAPVVRTLSGCALAEAWYARKPTTRAMQASLYPLELVGAARAQAAVGISRGALRFFPWVRTVIPQGIDRRVFTPGGEKSGVPSILGVGHRLHDRKRLDLLVAAFLQHVQPALPDAQLWLVCDDRLELPGVRCYANLPLAELAALYRRAWVFCLPSSYEGFGRPYAEALASGTPVVATPNAGAREVLGDGRWGVIVPPARLAPALLALLRDEPARAQLTAAGLARAAAFDWERVVAAYEALYERLVARPARRGVASVPTTIS
;
A
#
# COMPACT_ATOMS: atom_id res chain seq x y z
N MET A 1 -20.44 12.08 8.53
CA MET A 1 -21.06 10.97 7.75
C MET A 1 -20.91 9.67 8.50
N ARG A 2 -21.79 8.72 8.27
CA ARG A 2 -21.67 7.32 8.71
C ARG A 2 -21.04 6.51 7.58
N LEU A 3 -19.86 5.96 7.82
CA LEU A 3 -19.04 5.30 6.80
C LEU A 3 -18.88 3.81 7.13
N ALA A 4 -19.13 2.94 6.17
CA ALA A 4 -18.78 1.53 6.24
C ALA A 4 -17.48 1.29 5.44
N LEU A 5 -16.42 0.81 6.06
CA LEU A 5 -15.20 0.39 5.39
C LEU A 5 -15.16 -1.13 5.31
N LEU A 6 -14.89 -1.69 4.13
CA LEU A 6 -14.85 -3.13 3.90
C LEU A 6 -13.41 -3.57 3.65
N GLN A 7 -12.83 -4.32 4.61
CA GLN A 7 -11.46 -4.83 4.54
C GLN A 7 -11.31 -6.14 5.28
N SER A 8 -10.90 -7.19 4.57
CA SER A 8 -10.80 -8.54 5.13
C SER A 8 -9.83 -8.68 6.29
N PHE A 9 -8.72 -7.93 6.29
CA PHE A 9 -7.65 -8.04 7.29
C PHE A 9 -7.30 -6.70 7.91
N LEU A 10 -7.09 -6.69 9.24
CA LEU A 10 -6.62 -5.54 10.02
C LEU A 10 -5.27 -5.86 10.71
N PRO A 11 -4.49 -4.86 11.12
CA PRO A 11 -3.13 -5.06 11.66
C PRO A 11 -3.09 -5.77 13.02
N SER A 12 -4.22 -6.06 13.65
CA SER A 12 -4.29 -6.87 14.87
C SER A 12 -3.77 -8.31 14.69
N ARG A 13 -3.88 -8.87 13.48
CA ARG A 13 -3.42 -10.24 13.13
C ARG A 13 -2.62 -10.32 11.84
N SER A 14 -2.63 -9.27 11.02
CA SER A 14 -2.00 -9.26 9.71
C SER A 14 -1.03 -8.08 9.58
N GLN A 15 0.15 -8.33 9.02
CA GLN A 15 1.13 -7.28 8.71
C GLN A 15 0.96 -6.70 7.30
N GLY A 16 -0.18 -6.92 6.65
CA GLY A 16 -0.44 -6.46 5.28
C GLY A 16 -0.61 -4.94 5.16
N GLY A 17 0.01 -4.35 4.15
CA GLY A 17 0.00 -2.90 3.93
C GLY A 17 -1.41 -2.30 3.77
N VAL A 18 -2.37 -3.02 3.17
CA VAL A 18 -3.76 -2.55 3.01
C VAL A 18 -4.50 -2.52 4.36
N GLY A 19 -4.27 -3.50 5.23
CA GLY A 19 -4.85 -3.51 6.59
C GLY A 19 -4.36 -2.32 7.42
N HIS A 20 -3.06 -2.03 7.40
CA HIS A 20 -2.48 -0.85 8.04
C HIS A 20 -3.02 0.46 7.45
N PHE A 21 -3.16 0.54 6.13
CA PHE A 21 -3.78 1.70 5.48
C PHE A 21 -5.23 1.88 5.99
N THR A 22 -6.02 0.83 5.98
CA THR A 22 -7.43 0.88 6.41
C THR A 22 -7.56 1.34 7.85
N HIS A 23 -6.76 0.79 8.75
CA HIS A 23 -6.75 1.19 10.16
C HIS A 23 -6.40 2.68 10.33
N GLN A 24 -5.30 3.12 9.75
CA GLN A 24 -4.85 4.50 9.81
C GLN A 24 -5.86 5.47 9.18
N PHE A 25 -6.48 5.06 8.07
CA PHE A 25 -7.51 5.83 7.39
C PHE A 25 -8.78 5.96 8.24
N ALA A 26 -9.25 4.85 8.82
CA ALA A 26 -10.43 4.83 9.68
C ALA A 26 -10.25 5.71 10.92
N CYS A 27 -9.11 5.62 11.61
CA CYS A 27 -8.81 6.48 12.77
C CYS A 27 -8.84 7.96 12.41
N ARG A 28 -8.30 8.35 11.24
CA ARG A 28 -8.30 9.74 10.78
C ARG A 28 -9.69 10.25 10.38
N LEU A 29 -10.51 9.40 9.77
CA LEU A 29 -11.90 9.73 9.50
C LEU A 29 -12.68 9.97 10.79
N VAL A 30 -12.47 9.15 11.84
CA VAL A 30 -13.07 9.37 13.15
C VAL A 30 -12.60 10.69 13.75
N ALA A 31 -11.30 10.97 13.71
CA ALA A 31 -10.73 12.23 14.21
C ALA A 31 -11.30 13.48 13.49
N ARG A 32 -11.82 13.31 12.26
CA ARG A 32 -12.52 14.36 11.49
C ARG A 32 -14.04 14.37 11.67
N GLY A 33 -14.56 13.63 12.67
CA GLY A 33 -15.97 13.64 13.06
C GLY A 33 -16.88 12.70 12.27
N HIS A 34 -16.34 11.71 11.56
CA HIS A 34 -17.13 10.67 10.91
C HIS A 34 -17.40 9.51 11.87
N ALA A 35 -18.59 8.90 11.79
CA ALA A 35 -18.88 7.63 12.44
C ALA A 35 -18.42 6.48 11.50
N VAL A 36 -17.37 5.75 11.89
CA VAL A 36 -16.76 4.73 11.05
C VAL A 36 -16.97 3.34 11.60
N THR A 37 -17.47 2.44 10.76
CA THR A 37 -17.58 1.01 11.04
C THR A 37 -16.76 0.23 10.02
N VAL A 38 -15.82 -0.60 10.47
CA VAL A 38 -15.02 -1.47 9.62
C VAL A 38 -15.57 -2.90 9.68
N PHE A 39 -15.90 -3.46 8.53
CA PHE A 39 -16.27 -4.87 8.38
C PHE A 39 -15.01 -5.67 8.09
N SER A 40 -14.64 -6.59 8.98
CA SER A 40 -13.38 -7.34 8.89
C SER A 40 -13.47 -8.76 9.43
N LEU A 41 -12.55 -9.63 9.02
CA LEU A 41 -12.33 -10.94 9.62
C LEU A 41 -11.45 -10.88 10.88
N ASP A 42 -10.67 -9.81 11.02
CA ASP A 42 -9.78 -9.60 12.16
C ASP A 42 -10.44 -8.66 13.19
N PRO A 43 -10.13 -8.83 14.48
CA PRO A 43 -10.60 -7.93 15.53
C PRO A 43 -10.02 -6.51 15.38
N ALA A 44 -10.62 -5.59 16.12
CA ALA A 44 -10.10 -4.23 16.22
C ALA A 44 -8.66 -4.24 16.77
N PRO A 45 -7.74 -3.47 16.20
CA PRO A 45 -6.48 -3.13 16.86
C PRO A 45 -6.72 -2.43 18.20
N ALA A 46 -5.76 -2.51 19.13
CA ALA A 46 -5.91 -1.96 20.47
C ALA A 46 -6.12 -0.43 20.49
N ASP A 47 -5.59 0.27 19.48
CA ASP A 47 -5.68 1.72 19.28
C ASP A 47 -6.79 2.14 18.30
N ALA A 48 -7.73 1.23 17.96
CA ALA A 48 -8.81 1.53 17.02
C ALA A 48 -9.82 2.52 17.63
N ALA A 49 -9.99 3.65 16.97
CA ALA A 49 -10.99 4.67 17.31
C ALA A 49 -12.36 4.41 16.64
N TYR A 50 -12.53 3.33 15.91
CA TYR A 50 -13.70 2.95 15.11
C TYR A 50 -14.31 1.63 15.57
N THR A 51 -15.54 1.37 15.17
CA THR A 51 -16.21 0.08 15.46
C THR A 51 -15.79 -0.98 14.44
N VAL A 52 -15.59 -2.23 14.89
CA VAL A 52 -15.37 -3.37 13.99
C VAL A 52 -16.54 -4.34 14.08
N VAL A 53 -17.06 -4.72 12.91
CA VAL A 53 -18.07 -5.78 12.76
C VAL A 53 -17.38 -7.00 12.16
N GLN A 54 -17.50 -8.13 12.88
CA GLN A 54 -16.91 -9.41 12.49
C GLN A 54 -18.01 -10.49 12.26
N PRO A 55 -17.73 -11.53 11.48
CA PRO A 55 -18.60 -12.71 11.43
C PRO A 55 -18.75 -13.33 12.82
N MET A 56 -19.97 -13.59 13.23
CA MET A 56 -20.25 -14.30 14.49
C MET A 56 -19.84 -15.78 14.37
N GLY A 57 -19.08 -16.29 15.33
CA GLY A 57 -18.55 -17.65 15.32
C GLY A 57 -17.45 -17.87 14.28
N ALA A 58 -17.26 -19.10 13.84
CA ALA A 58 -16.32 -19.49 12.79
C ALA A 58 -17.07 -20.18 11.63
N PRO A 59 -17.78 -19.43 10.79
CA PRO A 59 -18.58 -20.00 9.71
C PRO A 59 -17.71 -20.92 8.82
N TRP A 60 -18.25 -22.06 8.40
CA TRP A 60 -17.51 -23.04 7.62
C TRP A 60 -16.95 -22.48 6.32
N TYR A 61 -17.68 -21.55 5.67
CA TYR A 61 -17.28 -20.90 4.42
C TYR A 61 -16.14 -19.87 4.58
N LEU A 62 -15.77 -19.50 5.80
CA LEU A 62 -14.61 -18.66 6.12
C LEU A 62 -13.40 -19.48 6.60
N ARG A 63 -13.52 -20.81 6.68
CA ARG A 63 -12.41 -21.65 7.12
C ARG A 63 -11.34 -21.82 6.06
N GLY A 64 -10.11 -21.87 6.50
CA GLY A 64 -8.95 -21.99 5.61
C GLY A 64 -8.70 -20.78 4.71
N ARG A 65 -7.67 -20.87 3.88
CA ARG A 65 -7.21 -19.77 3.03
C ARG A 65 -8.23 -19.39 1.95
N LEU A 66 -8.81 -20.38 1.28
CA LEU A 66 -9.81 -20.15 0.21
C LEU A 66 -11.11 -19.58 0.79
N GLY A 67 -11.57 -20.10 1.94
CA GLY A 67 -12.76 -19.58 2.62
C GLY A 67 -12.60 -18.09 2.98
N ARG A 68 -11.47 -17.69 3.54
CA ARG A 68 -11.20 -16.27 3.83
C ARG A 68 -11.15 -15.41 2.59
N LEU A 69 -10.62 -15.93 1.48
CA LEU A 69 -10.44 -15.20 0.25
C LEU A 69 -11.76 -14.97 -0.51
N TYR A 70 -12.62 -15.97 -0.60
CA TYR A 70 -13.89 -15.89 -1.35
C TYR A 70 -15.12 -15.75 -0.45
N GLY A 71 -15.08 -16.36 0.73
CA GLY A 71 -16.21 -16.33 1.66
C GLY A 71 -16.46 -14.97 2.30
N PHE A 72 -15.45 -14.10 2.38
CA PHE A 72 -15.60 -12.76 2.93
C PHE A 72 -16.58 -11.91 2.11
N ALA A 73 -16.46 -11.92 0.79
CA ALA A 73 -17.39 -11.22 -0.09
C ALA A 73 -18.84 -11.75 0.06
N TRP A 74 -18.98 -13.07 0.28
CA TRP A 74 -20.28 -13.66 0.54
C TRP A 74 -20.87 -13.26 1.89
N TRP A 75 -20.05 -13.15 2.92
CA TRP A 75 -20.47 -12.61 4.22
C TRP A 75 -20.86 -11.15 4.12
N LEU A 76 -20.07 -10.31 3.46
CA LEU A 76 -20.38 -8.90 3.21
C LEU A 76 -21.72 -8.72 2.48
N ALA A 77 -22.03 -9.57 1.50
CA ALA A 77 -23.30 -9.51 0.76
C ALA A 77 -24.55 -9.75 1.62
N ARG A 78 -24.39 -10.25 2.85
CA ARG A 78 -25.48 -10.49 3.81
C ARG A 78 -25.60 -9.42 4.87
N GLN A 79 -24.68 -8.47 4.90
CA GLN A 79 -24.76 -7.35 5.86
C GLN A 79 -25.72 -6.29 5.35
N ARG A 80 -26.23 -5.46 6.27
CA ARG A 80 -27.10 -4.32 5.98
C ARG A 80 -26.32 -3.03 5.99
N TYR A 81 -26.46 -2.24 4.94
CA TYR A 81 -25.70 -1.00 4.75
C TYR A 81 -26.59 0.24 4.66
N GLU A 82 -27.90 0.13 4.83
CA GLU A 82 -28.87 1.23 4.69
C GLU A 82 -28.65 2.35 5.72
N ALA A 83 -27.99 2.02 6.84
CA ALA A 83 -27.65 3.00 7.86
C ALA A 83 -26.42 3.84 7.52
N PHE A 84 -25.66 3.51 6.47
CA PHE A 84 -24.45 4.21 6.10
C PHE A 84 -24.66 5.17 4.93
N ASP A 85 -23.99 6.32 5.00
CA ASP A 85 -24.04 7.32 3.95
C ASP A 85 -23.17 6.92 2.75
N VAL A 86 -22.05 6.19 3.01
CA VAL A 86 -21.14 5.63 2.00
C VAL A 86 -20.61 4.29 2.46
N VAL A 87 -20.47 3.35 1.52
CA VAL A 87 -19.75 2.08 1.69
C VAL A 87 -18.44 2.15 0.90
N HIS A 88 -17.31 2.11 1.59
CA HIS A 88 -16.00 2.14 0.95
C HIS A 88 -15.31 0.78 1.02
N ALA A 89 -15.19 0.11 -0.11
CA ALA A 89 -14.55 -1.19 -0.23
C ALA A 89 -13.07 -1.03 -0.61
N LEU A 90 -12.19 -1.55 0.26
CA LEU A 90 -10.76 -1.70 -0.03
C LEU A 90 -10.44 -3.08 -0.62
N GLY A 91 -11.44 -3.96 -0.70
CA GLY A 91 -11.43 -5.30 -1.28
C GLY A 91 -12.84 -5.86 -1.42
N ASP A 92 -13.01 -7.01 -2.05
CA ASP A 92 -14.10 -8.00 -1.89
C ASP A 92 -15.56 -7.50 -2.04
N ASN A 93 -15.82 -6.48 -2.87
CA ASN A 93 -17.17 -5.90 -3.05
C ASN A 93 -17.94 -6.47 -4.24
N HIS A 94 -17.45 -7.49 -4.92
CA HIS A 94 -18.06 -8.00 -6.17
C HIS A 94 -19.46 -8.62 -6.00
N LEU A 95 -19.80 -9.10 -4.80
CA LEU A 95 -21.14 -9.59 -4.44
C LEU A 95 -22.00 -8.57 -3.69
N LEU A 96 -21.46 -7.38 -3.40
CA LEU A 96 -22.14 -6.38 -2.59
C LEU A 96 -23.44 -5.90 -3.23
N ARG A 97 -24.51 -5.81 -2.42
CA ARG A 97 -25.80 -5.24 -2.79
C ARG A 97 -26.19 -4.24 -1.73
N THR A 98 -26.30 -2.97 -2.11
CA THR A 98 -26.67 -1.86 -1.22
C THR A 98 -27.24 -0.70 -2.01
N SER A 99 -28.11 0.08 -1.39
CA SER A 99 -28.59 1.37 -1.92
C SER A 99 -27.62 2.53 -1.60
N ALA A 100 -26.74 2.35 -0.61
CA ALA A 100 -25.73 3.34 -0.30
C ALA A 100 -24.67 3.42 -1.40
N PRO A 101 -24.13 4.61 -1.72
CA PRO A 101 -23.05 4.76 -2.69
C PRO A 101 -21.82 3.93 -2.31
N VAL A 102 -21.27 3.21 -3.29
CA VAL A 102 -20.07 2.38 -3.11
C VAL A 102 -18.87 3.05 -3.73
N VAL A 103 -17.82 3.23 -2.94
CA VAL A 103 -16.46 3.58 -3.40
C VAL A 103 -15.62 2.32 -3.39
N ARG A 104 -14.84 2.08 -4.44
CA ARG A 104 -13.87 0.99 -4.52
C ARG A 104 -12.46 1.55 -4.63
N THR A 105 -11.59 1.24 -3.67
CA THR A 105 -10.15 1.52 -3.79
C THR A 105 -9.41 0.29 -4.30
N LEU A 106 -8.67 0.46 -5.39
CA LEU A 106 -7.81 -0.52 -6.03
C LEU A 106 -6.39 -0.37 -5.48
N SER A 107 -6.04 -1.20 -4.51
CA SER A 107 -4.74 -1.17 -3.82
C SER A 107 -3.60 -1.87 -4.59
N GLY A 108 -3.89 -2.44 -5.74
CA GLY A 108 -3.04 -3.17 -6.64
C GLY A 108 -3.90 -3.80 -7.72
N CYS A 109 -3.35 -4.80 -8.38
CA CYS A 109 -4.07 -5.62 -9.36
C CYS A 109 -3.69 -7.08 -9.18
N ALA A 110 -4.66 -7.94 -8.94
CA ALA A 110 -4.42 -9.37 -8.74
C ALA A 110 -3.75 -10.03 -9.97
N LEU A 111 -4.08 -9.58 -11.19
CA LEU A 111 -3.42 -10.06 -12.40
C LEU A 111 -1.92 -9.68 -12.44
N ALA A 112 -1.58 -8.46 -12.03
CA ALA A 112 -0.18 -8.04 -11.92
C ALA A 112 0.56 -8.85 -10.83
N GLU A 113 -0.06 -9.09 -9.69
CA GLU A 113 0.51 -9.94 -8.65
C GLU A 113 0.70 -11.39 -9.11
N ALA A 114 -0.25 -11.94 -9.88
CA ALA A 114 -0.12 -13.25 -10.51
C ALA A 114 1.09 -13.32 -11.43
N TRP A 115 1.33 -12.27 -12.23
CA TRP A 115 2.47 -12.22 -13.15
C TRP A 115 3.82 -12.33 -12.44
N TYR A 116 3.96 -11.64 -11.29
CA TYR A 116 5.20 -11.63 -10.49
C TYR A 116 5.27 -12.74 -9.42
N ALA A 117 4.22 -13.56 -9.28
CA ALA A 117 4.21 -14.66 -8.31
C ALA A 117 5.15 -15.79 -8.75
N ARG A 118 6.05 -16.21 -7.85
CA ARG A 118 6.99 -17.32 -8.11
C ARG A 118 6.31 -18.70 -8.04
N LYS A 119 5.33 -18.87 -7.11
CA LYS A 119 4.63 -20.15 -6.91
C LYS A 119 3.44 -20.28 -7.88
N PRO A 120 3.32 -21.39 -8.64
CA PRO A 120 2.19 -21.61 -9.56
C PRO A 120 0.82 -21.51 -8.87
N THR A 121 0.71 -22.06 -7.65
CA THR A 121 -0.52 -21.99 -6.85
C THR A 121 -0.92 -20.56 -6.50
N THR A 122 0.04 -19.72 -6.14
CA THR A 122 -0.19 -18.29 -5.88
C THR A 122 -0.58 -17.57 -7.16
N ARG A 123 0.07 -17.89 -8.29
CA ARG A 123 -0.26 -17.34 -9.61
C ARG A 123 -1.69 -17.65 -10.02
N ALA A 124 -2.10 -18.92 -9.93
CA ALA A 124 -3.46 -19.34 -10.27
C ALA A 124 -4.51 -18.66 -9.36
N MET A 125 -4.24 -18.61 -8.05
CA MET A 125 -5.09 -17.95 -7.08
C MET A 125 -5.25 -16.45 -7.38
N GLN A 126 -4.17 -15.73 -7.60
CA GLN A 126 -4.23 -14.29 -7.93
C GLN A 126 -4.94 -14.06 -9.27
N ALA A 127 -4.68 -14.88 -10.29
CA ALA A 127 -5.36 -14.78 -11.58
C ALA A 127 -6.88 -14.97 -11.45
N SER A 128 -7.33 -15.86 -10.57
CA SER A 128 -8.78 -16.10 -10.33
C SER A 128 -9.48 -14.94 -9.60
N LEU A 129 -8.73 -14.06 -8.90
CA LEU A 129 -9.29 -12.88 -8.23
C LEU A 129 -9.51 -11.71 -9.18
N TYR A 130 -8.78 -11.64 -10.28
CA TYR A 130 -8.84 -10.49 -11.18
C TYR A 130 -10.24 -10.25 -11.79
N PRO A 131 -10.99 -11.26 -12.29
CA PRO A 131 -12.37 -11.04 -12.72
C PRO A 131 -13.28 -10.48 -11.62
N LEU A 132 -13.07 -10.88 -10.37
CA LEU A 132 -13.83 -10.38 -9.21
C LEU A 132 -13.49 -8.91 -8.91
N GLU A 133 -12.22 -8.53 -9.06
CA GLU A 133 -11.80 -7.12 -8.98
C GLU A 133 -12.44 -6.28 -10.08
N LEU A 134 -12.51 -6.77 -11.33
CA LEU A 134 -13.16 -6.08 -12.43
C LEU A 134 -14.65 -5.85 -12.14
N VAL A 135 -15.37 -6.88 -11.68
CA VAL A 135 -16.79 -6.77 -11.31
C VAL A 135 -16.96 -5.77 -10.16
N GLY A 136 -16.13 -5.87 -9.12
CA GLY A 136 -16.18 -4.96 -7.97
C GLY A 136 -15.93 -3.49 -8.37
N ALA A 137 -14.98 -3.23 -9.25
CA ALA A 137 -14.68 -1.90 -9.76
C ALA A 137 -15.80 -1.36 -10.66
N ALA A 138 -16.36 -2.19 -11.55
CA ALA A 138 -17.42 -1.80 -12.48
C ALA A 138 -18.76 -1.51 -11.78
N ARG A 139 -19.04 -2.18 -10.66
CA ARG A 139 -20.28 -2.00 -9.87
C ARG A 139 -20.22 -0.84 -8.87
N ALA A 140 -19.04 -0.33 -8.57
CA ALA A 140 -18.89 0.81 -7.68
C ALA A 140 -19.32 2.13 -8.36
N GLN A 141 -19.98 3.02 -7.63
CA GLN A 141 -20.32 4.36 -8.12
C GLN A 141 -19.07 5.22 -8.36
N ALA A 142 -17.99 4.93 -7.61
CA ALA A 142 -16.67 5.49 -7.88
C ALA A 142 -15.59 4.44 -7.62
N ALA A 143 -14.69 4.28 -8.57
CA ALA A 143 -13.48 3.48 -8.39
C ALA A 143 -12.25 4.40 -8.40
N VAL A 144 -11.30 4.12 -7.49
CA VAL A 144 -10.09 4.91 -7.25
C VAL A 144 -8.89 3.98 -7.24
N GLY A 145 -7.83 4.33 -7.93
CA GLY A 145 -6.54 3.63 -7.80
C GLY A 145 -5.59 4.35 -6.85
N ILE A 146 -4.75 3.60 -6.15
CA ILE A 146 -3.70 4.19 -5.30
C ILE A 146 -2.49 4.68 -6.10
N SER A 147 -2.40 4.32 -7.38
CA SER A 147 -1.35 4.75 -8.32
C SER A 147 -1.86 4.60 -9.76
N ARG A 148 -1.25 5.30 -10.69
CA ARG A 148 -1.52 5.11 -12.14
C ARG A 148 -1.17 3.70 -12.58
N GLY A 149 -0.10 3.13 -12.03
CA GLY A 149 0.31 1.76 -12.31
C GLY A 149 -0.73 0.71 -11.89
N ALA A 150 -1.43 0.92 -10.76
CA ALA A 150 -2.53 0.07 -10.33
C ALA A 150 -3.72 0.12 -11.30
N LEU A 151 -3.92 1.25 -11.98
CA LEU A 151 -5.02 1.47 -12.94
C LEU A 151 -4.78 0.92 -14.34
N ARG A 152 -3.59 0.46 -14.67
CA ARG A 152 -3.25 -0.07 -16.00
C ARG A 152 -4.23 -1.17 -16.47
N PHE A 153 -4.75 -1.95 -15.52
CA PHE A 153 -5.68 -3.05 -15.78
C PHE A 153 -7.15 -2.68 -15.60
N PHE A 154 -7.43 -1.39 -15.31
CA PHE A 154 -8.78 -0.83 -15.11
C PHE A 154 -8.93 0.45 -15.94
N PRO A 155 -8.96 0.37 -17.28
CA PRO A 155 -8.79 1.53 -18.15
C PRO A 155 -9.92 2.57 -18.06
N TRP A 156 -11.07 2.22 -17.49
CA TRP A 156 -12.18 3.15 -17.24
C TRP A 156 -12.03 3.92 -15.92
N VAL A 157 -11.15 3.49 -15.00
CA VAL A 157 -10.89 4.18 -13.73
C VAL A 157 -9.85 5.28 -13.97
N ARG A 158 -10.21 6.52 -13.67
CA ARG A 158 -9.37 7.71 -13.93
C ARG A 158 -8.86 8.39 -12.66
N THR A 159 -9.54 8.16 -11.54
CA THR A 159 -9.23 8.82 -10.27
C THR A 159 -8.08 8.11 -9.58
N VAL A 160 -7.05 8.86 -9.18
CA VAL A 160 -5.95 8.38 -8.35
C VAL A 160 -5.95 9.14 -7.04
N ILE A 161 -6.01 8.42 -5.93
CA ILE A 161 -5.77 8.94 -4.58
C ILE A 161 -4.67 8.07 -3.97
N PRO A 162 -3.47 8.61 -3.72
CA PRO A 162 -2.33 7.83 -3.25
C PRO A 162 -2.53 7.30 -1.84
N GLN A 163 -1.68 6.40 -1.41
CA GLN A 163 -1.64 5.99 0.00
C GLN A 163 -1.05 7.08 0.88
N GLY A 164 -1.63 7.27 2.05
CA GLY A 164 -1.13 8.21 3.05
C GLY A 164 0.11 7.70 3.77
N ILE A 165 1.05 8.61 4.04
CA ILE A 165 2.24 8.39 4.86
C ILE A 165 2.13 9.25 6.12
N ASP A 166 2.41 8.64 7.28
CA ASP A 166 2.44 9.39 8.54
C ASP A 166 3.73 10.20 8.68
N ARG A 167 3.66 11.47 8.27
CA ARG A 167 4.78 12.39 8.32
C ARG A 167 5.15 12.86 9.73
N ARG A 168 4.38 12.50 10.75
CA ARG A 168 4.77 12.69 12.16
C ARG A 168 5.70 11.59 12.63
N VAL A 169 5.59 10.40 12.05
CA VAL A 169 6.46 9.25 12.31
C VAL A 169 7.66 9.26 11.37
N PHE A 170 7.37 9.27 10.05
CA PHE A 170 8.39 9.37 9.00
C PHE A 170 8.68 10.85 8.74
N THR A 171 9.56 11.41 9.51
CA THR A 171 9.96 12.84 9.48
C THR A 171 11.46 12.95 9.34
N PRO A 172 11.98 13.95 8.62
CA PRO A 172 13.42 14.18 8.54
C PRO A 172 13.99 14.64 9.88
N GLY A 173 15.30 14.54 10.04
CA GLY A 173 16.04 15.04 11.21
C GLY A 173 16.83 13.95 11.90
N GLY A 174 17.60 14.37 12.91
CA GLY A 174 18.58 13.52 13.58
C GLY A 174 19.86 13.31 12.76
N GLU A 175 20.83 12.66 13.36
CA GLU A 175 22.12 12.39 12.71
C GLU A 175 22.04 11.20 11.76
N LYS A 176 22.68 11.36 10.61
CA LYS A 176 22.94 10.24 9.70
C LYS A 176 23.97 9.29 10.33
N SER A 177 24.00 8.04 9.90
CA SER A 177 25.02 7.07 10.29
C SER A 177 26.43 7.67 10.08
N GLY A 178 27.33 7.47 11.02
CA GLY A 178 28.74 7.88 10.88
C GLY A 178 29.51 7.12 9.78
N VAL A 179 28.89 6.07 9.21
CA VAL A 179 29.46 5.29 8.12
C VAL A 179 28.46 5.19 6.97
N PRO A 180 28.90 4.98 5.71
CA PRO A 180 28.01 4.78 4.58
C PRO A 180 27.03 3.65 4.86
N SER A 181 25.73 3.92 4.72
CA SER A 181 24.69 2.96 5.11
C SER A 181 23.55 2.90 4.09
N ILE A 182 23.15 1.67 3.77
CA ILE A 182 22.03 1.37 2.89
C ILE A 182 20.96 0.68 3.71
N LEU A 183 19.71 1.15 3.62
CA LEU A 183 18.55 0.50 4.23
C LEU A 183 17.73 -0.22 3.16
N GLY A 184 17.41 -1.50 3.38
CA GLY A 184 16.42 -2.27 2.62
C GLY A 184 15.29 -2.73 3.52
N VAL A 185 14.02 -2.62 3.06
CA VAL A 185 12.84 -3.02 3.85
C VAL A 185 11.98 -4.00 3.05
N GLY A 186 11.86 -5.20 3.55
CA GLY A 186 11.09 -6.28 2.93
C GLY A 186 10.44 -7.18 3.96
N HIS A 187 9.87 -8.29 3.51
CA HIS A 187 9.36 -9.33 4.41
C HIS A 187 10.32 -10.53 4.37
N ARG A 188 10.73 -10.93 3.17
CA ARG A 188 11.70 -11.99 2.93
C ARG A 188 12.70 -11.61 1.87
N LEU A 189 13.89 -12.22 1.92
CA LEU A 189 14.95 -11.99 0.95
C LEU A 189 14.51 -12.29 -0.48
N HIS A 190 13.98 -13.50 -0.68
CA HIS A 190 13.65 -14.05 -2.00
C HIS A 190 12.18 -13.86 -2.39
N ASP A 191 11.58 -12.74 -2.07
CA ASP A 191 10.24 -12.38 -2.53
C ASP A 191 10.27 -11.39 -3.72
N ARG A 192 9.12 -10.77 -4.03
CA ARG A 192 9.03 -9.75 -5.07
C ARG A 192 9.86 -8.48 -4.78
N LYS A 193 10.26 -8.26 -3.53
CA LYS A 193 11.08 -7.13 -3.10
C LYS A 193 12.56 -7.30 -3.42
N ARG A 194 13.00 -8.56 -3.67
CA ARG A 194 14.34 -8.92 -4.14
C ARG A 194 15.45 -8.34 -3.26
N LEU A 195 15.33 -8.46 -1.94
CA LEU A 195 16.41 -8.06 -1.02
C LEU A 195 17.68 -8.89 -1.25
N ASP A 196 17.56 -10.12 -1.76
CA ASP A 196 18.67 -10.96 -2.23
C ASP A 196 19.53 -10.26 -3.29
N LEU A 197 18.91 -9.53 -4.22
CA LEU A 197 19.63 -8.72 -5.21
C LEU A 197 20.39 -7.56 -4.56
N LEU A 198 19.79 -6.93 -3.55
CA LEU A 198 20.47 -5.86 -2.79
C LEU A 198 21.66 -6.40 -2.00
N VAL A 199 21.49 -7.55 -1.34
CA VAL A 199 22.58 -8.23 -0.63
C VAL A 199 23.72 -8.58 -1.57
N ALA A 200 23.43 -9.16 -2.73
CA ALA A 200 24.43 -9.49 -3.73
C ALA A 200 25.18 -8.24 -4.23
N ALA A 201 24.46 -7.16 -4.56
CA ALA A 201 25.04 -5.89 -4.98
C ALA A 201 25.94 -5.28 -3.89
N PHE A 202 25.54 -5.39 -2.63
CA PHE A 202 26.31 -4.89 -1.49
C PHE A 202 27.61 -5.69 -1.32
N LEU A 203 27.54 -7.00 -1.18
CA LEU A 203 28.71 -7.85 -0.89
C LEU A 203 29.72 -7.90 -2.04
N GLN A 204 29.23 -7.93 -3.29
CA GLN A 204 30.09 -8.09 -4.45
C GLN A 204 30.73 -6.76 -4.91
N HIS A 205 30.11 -5.62 -4.63
CA HIS A 205 30.56 -4.36 -5.21
C HIS A 205 30.68 -3.21 -4.20
N VAL A 206 29.69 -3.03 -3.29
CA VAL A 206 29.68 -1.86 -2.39
C VAL A 206 30.71 -2.03 -1.27
N GLN A 207 30.67 -3.16 -0.57
CA GLN A 207 31.56 -3.42 0.55
C GLN A 207 33.05 -3.49 0.15
N PRO A 208 33.45 -4.15 -0.97
CA PRO A 208 34.84 -4.10 -1.44
C PRO A 208 35.33 -2.68 -1.79
N ALA A 209 34.45 -1.81 -2.27
CA ALA A 209 34.76 -0.44 -2.67
C ALA A 209 34.68 0.59 -1.50
N LEU A 210 33.96 0.26 -0.44
CA LEU A 210 33.73 1.02 0.78
C LEU A 210 33.67 0.04 1.97
N PRO A 211 34.83 -0.35 2.55
CA PRO A 211 34.89 -1.41 3.57
C PRO A 211 34.07 -1.13 4.83
N ASP A 212 33.92 0.15 5.22
CA ASP A 212 33.11 0.58 6.37
C ASP A 212 31.60 0.66 6.09
N ALA A 213 31.18 0.43 4.84
CA ALA A 213 29.76 0.49 4.49
C ALA A 213 28.96 -0.60 5.20
N GLN A 214 27.72 -0.25 5.56
CA GLN A 214 26.77 -1.14 6.21
C GLN A 214 25.48 -1.29 5.38
N LEU A 215 24.98 -2.53 5.32
CA LEU A 215 23.67 -2.84 4.80
C LEU A 215 22.74 -3.20 5.97
N TRP A 216 21.68 -2.42 6.15
CA TRP A 216 20.64 -2.66 7.14
C TRP A 216 19.41 -3.24 6.44
N LEU A 217 19.00 -4.43 6.86
CA LEU A 217 17.84 -5.12 6.30
C LEU A 217 16.75 -5.25 7.37
N VAL A 218 15.57 -4.74 7.06
CA VAL A 218 14.38 -5.02 7.86
C VAL A 218 13.61 -6.13 7.16
N CYS A 219 13.76 -7.36 7.67
CA CYS A 219 13.12 -8.57 7.12
C CYS A 219 13.09 -9.68 8.18
N ASP A 220 12.30 -10.73 7.92
CA ASP A 220 12.17 -11.88 8.83
C ASP A 220 13.37 -12.85 8.73
N ASP A 221 14.08 -12.82 7.60
CA ASP A 221 15.25 -13.66 7.41
C ASP A 221 16.46 -13.08 8.17
N ARG A 222 17.27 -13.95 8.76
CA ARG A 222 18.52 -13.59 9.42
C ARG A 222 19.70 -13.93 8.54
N LEU A 223 20.62 -13.01 8.42
CA LEU A 223 21.88 -13.18 7.69
C LEU A 223 23.05 -12.86 8.62
N GLU A 224 24.02 -13.73 8.67
CA GLU A 224 25.31 -13.54 9.34
C GLU A 224 26.37 -13.28 8.26
N LEU A 225 26.41 -12.06 7.75
CA LEU A 225 27.29 -11.64 6.66
C LEU A 225 28.04 -10.35 7.06
N PRO A 226 29.31 -10.20 6.65
CA PRO A 226 30.10 -9.00 6.96
C PRO A 226 29.40 -7.72 6.51
N GLY A 227 29.33 -6.71 7.38
CA GLY A 227 28.69 -5.43 7.09
C GLY A 227 27.18 -5.45 6.96
N VAL A 228 26.50 -6.60 7.13
CA VAL A 228 25.04 -6.74 7.05
C VAL A 228 24.44 -6.83 8.45
N ARG A 229 23.41 -6.03 8.72
CA ARG A 229 22.60 -6.08 9.95
C ARG A 229 21.16 -6.36 9.62
N CYS A 230 20.58 -7.39 10.23
CA CYS A 230 19.17 -7.75 10.03
C CYS A 230 18.35 -7.36 11.25
N TYR A 231 17.17 -6.81 11.01
CA TYR A 231 16.19 -6.40 11.99
C TYR A 231 14.85 -7.07 11.66
N ALA A 232 14.20 -7.65 12.68
CA ALA A 232 12.89 -8.27 12.51
C ALA A 232 11.90 -7.66 13.52
N ASN A 233 10.63 -7.56 13.14
CA ASN A 233 9.53 -7.13 14.00
C ASN A 233 9.77 -5.78 14.72
N LEU A 234 10.37 -4.81 14.02
CA LEU A 234 10.64 -3.50 14.58
C LEU A 234 9.33 -2.73 14.88
N PRO A 235 9.26 -2.07 16.04
CA PRO A 235 8.28 -1.01 16.26
C PRO A 235 8.39 0.08 15.19
N LEU A 236 7.25 0.71 14.86
CA LEU A 236 7.20 1.72 13.79
C LEU A 236 8.17 2.89 14.01
N ALA A 237 8.36 3.30 15.27
CA ALA A 237 9.30 4.38 15.63
C ALA A 237 10.77 3.99 15.34
N GLU A 238 11.14 2.72 15.59
CA GLU A 238 12.49 2.22 15.31
C GLU A 238 12.72 2.07 13.80
N LEU A 239 11.73 1.59 13.06
CA LEU A 239 11.78 1.56 11.61
C LEU A 239 11.99 2.98 11.03
N ALA A 240 11.23 3.96 11.52
CA ALA A 240 11.39 5.36 11.12
C ALA A 240 12.77 5.92 11.47
N ALA A 241 13.36 5.52 12.62
CA ALA A 241 14.72 5.89 13.00
C ALA A 241 15.75 5.30 12.03
N LEU A 242 15.59 4.06 11.58
CA LEU A 242 16.48 3.47 10.57
C LEU A 242 16.40 4.22 9.23
N TYR A 243 15.19 4.59 8.79
CA TYR A 243 15.03 5.42 7.60
C TYR A 243 15.80 6.74 7.75
N ARG A 244 15.63 7.48 8.86
CA ARG A 244 16.32 8.77 9.08
C ARG A 244 17.84 8.64 9.09
N ARG A 245 18.36 7.59 9.70
CA ARG A 245 19.79 7.37 9.89
C ARG A 245 20.52 6.85 8.66
N ALA A 246 19.81 6.15 7.77
CA ALA A 246 20.42 5.61 6.56
C ALA A 246 20.84 6.73 5.59
N TRP A 247 21.97 6.56 4.92
CA TRP A 247 22.42 7.47 3.86
C TRP A 247 21.58 7.29 2.60
N VAL A 248 21.24 6.03 2.27
CA VAL A 248 20.45 5.67 1.08
C VAL A 248 19.44 4.59 1.45
N PHE A 249 18.22 4.71 0.96
CA PHE A 249 17.25 3.63 0.96
C PHE A 249 17.27 2.93 -0.39
N CYS A 250 17.33 1.60 -0.40
CA CYS A 250 17.28 0.82 -1.62
C CYS A 250 16.25 -0.30 -1.54
N LEU A 251 15.34 -0.33 -2.51
CA LEU A 251 14.38 -1.43 -2.66
C LEU A 251 14.27 -1.85 -4.13
N PRO A 252 14.93 -2.96 -4.52
CA PRO A 252 14.94 -3.43 -5.90
C PRO A 252 13.73 -4.27 -6.27
N SER A 253 12.52 -3.90 -5.83
CA SER A 253 11.27 -4.62 -6.09
C SER A 253 11.00 -4.83 -7.58
N SER A 254 10.48 -6.01 -7.92
CA SER A 254 9.94 -6.29 -9.25
C SER A 254 8.54 -5.71 -9.45
N TYR A 255 7.76 -5.60 -8.39
CA TYR A 255 6.41 -5.04 -8.40
C TYR A 255 6.07 -4.36 -7.07
N GLU A 256 5.53 -3.16 -7.14
CA GLU A 256 4.87 -2.44 -6.06
C GLU A 256 3.60 -1.78 -6.61
N GLY A 257 2.47 -1.96 -5.92
CA GLY A 257 1.22 -1.31 -6.29
C GLY A 257 1.26 0.22 -6.08
N PHE A 258 1.88 0.67 -4.98
CA PHE A 258 2.16 2.07 -4.69
C PHE A 258 3.63 2.29 -4.34
N GLY A 259 4.19 1.46 -3.46
CA GLY A 259 5.57 1.61 -3.01
C GLY A 259 5.69 2.46 -1.74
N ARG A 260 4.88 2.16 -0.71
CA ARG A 260 4.97 2.83 0.60
C ARG A 260 6.40 3.00 1.12
N PRO A 261 7.28 1.99 1.08
CA PRO A 261 8.65 2.14 1.58
C PRO A 261 9.44 3.25 0.88
N TYR A 262 9.20 3.49 -0.41
CA TYR A 262 9.81 4.63 -1.10
C TYR A 262 9.31 5.96 -0.54
N ALA A 263 8.00 6.10 -0.34
CA ALA A 263 7.41 7.31 0.19
C ALA A 263 7.79 7.54 1.67
N GLU A 264 7.93 6.48 2.47
CA GLU A 264 8.44 6.53 3.85
C GLU A 264 9.89 7.01 3.89
N ALA A 265 10.75 6.52 2.98
CA ALA A 265 12.13 6.98 2.84
C ALA A 265 12.19 8.46 2.45
N LEU A 266 11.41 8.90 1.43
CA LEU A 266 11.34 10.30 1.03
C LEU A 266 10.88 11.20 2.19
N ALA A 267 9.85 10.79 2.93
CA ALA A 267 9.34 11.53 4.08
C ALA A 267 10.36 11.63 5.22
N SER A 268 11.24 10.64 5.37
CA SER A 268 12.31 10.60 6.36
C SER A 268 13.58 11.34 5.92
N GLY A 269 13.59 11.98 4.75
CA GLY A 269 14.75 12.67 4.19
C GLY A 269 15.88 11.72 3.76
N THR A 270 15.53 10.57 3.21
CA THR A 270 16.50 9.57 2.77
C THR A 270 16.36 9.33 1.26
N PRO A 271 17.43 9.59 0.47
CA PRO A 271 17.46 9.34 -0.96
C PRO A 271 17.13 7.90 -1.29
N VAL A 272 16.40 7.69 -2.39
CA VAL A 272 15.88 6.38 -2.78
C VAL A 272 16.53 5.89 -4.05
N VAL A 273 17.00 4.63 -4.04
CA VAL A 273 17.37 3.86 -5.23
C VAL A 273 16.38 2.72 -5.40
N ALA A 274 15.82 2.58 -6.59
CA ALA A 274 14.85 1.55 -6.93
C ALA A 274 15.15 0.89 -8.27
N THR A 275 14.58 -0.28 -8.50
CA THR A 275 14.49 -0.86 -9.86
C THR A 275 13.15 -0.49 -10.51
N PRO A 276 13.06 -0.49 -11.87
CA PRO A 276 11.84 -0.13 -12.56
C PRO A 276 10.66 -1.00 -12.16
N ASN A 277 9.65 -0.38 -11.56
CA ASN A 277 8.34 -0.96 -11.29
C ASN A 277 7.30 0.17 -11.19
N ALA A 278 6.01 -0.17 -11.24
CA ALA A 278 4.94 0.81 -11.28
C ALA A 278 4.93 1.75 -10.06
N GLY A 279 5.13 1.23 -8.85
CA GLY A 279 5.16 2.02 -7.63
C GLY A 279 6.39 2.94 -7.55
N ALA A 280 7.57 2.46 -7.96
CA ALA A 280 8.76 3.29 -8.03
C ALA A 280 8.56 4.48 -8.99
N ARG A 281 8.01 4.23 -10.18
CA ARG A 281 7.69 5.29 -11.15
C ARG A 281 6.69 6.31 -10.57
N GLU A 282 5.65 5.86 -9.90
CA GLU A 282 4.63 6.72 -9.28
C GLU A 282 5.23 7.60 -8.18
N VAL A 283 5.93 6.99 -7.23
CA VAL A 283 6.46 7.71 -6.06
C VAL A 283 7.66 8.58 -6.42
N LEU A 284 8.58 8.06 -7.24
CA LEU A 284 9.83 8.73 -7.59
C LEU A 284 9.72 9.55 -8.90
N GLY A 285 8.52 9.63 -9.53
CA GLY A 285 8.23 10.44 -10.70
C GLY A 285 9.18 10.16 -11.87
N ASP A 286 9.30 8.89 -12.24
CA ASP A 286 10.18 8.40 -13.30
C ASP A 286 11.67 8.80 -13.13
N GLY A 287 12.12 8.97 -11.88
CA GLY A 287 13.50 9.33 -11.54
C GLY A 287 13.71 10.79 -11.12
N ARG A 288 12.66 11.62 -11.15
CA ARG A 288 12.76 13.03 -10.73
C ARG A 288 13.05 13.20 -9.22
N TRP A 289 12.55 12.29 -8.37
CA TRP A 289 12.64 12.37 -6.91
C TRP A 289 13.38 11.21 -6.28
N GLY A 290 14.15 10.47 -7.07
CA GLY A 290 14.97 9.34 -6.66
C GLY A 290 15.59 8.67 -7.87
N VAL A 291 16.42 7.67 -7.66
CA VAL A 291 17.14 6.97 -8.73
C VAL A 291 16.41 5.68 -9.11
N ILE A 292 16.05 5.53 -10.38
CA ILE A 292 15.46 4.28 -10.92
C ILE A 292 16.41 3.70 -11.96
N VAL A 293 16.96 2.53 -11.66
CA VAL A 293 17.95 1.86 -12.53
C VAL A 293 17.63 0.38 -12.73
N PRO A 294 17.96 -0.21 -13.88
CA PRO A 294 17.83 -1.64 -14.07
C PRO A 294 18.72 -2.42 -13.08
N PRO A 295 18.39 -3.68 -12.78
CA PRO A 295 19.14 -4.50 -11.81
C PRO A 295 20.66 -4.49 -12.01
N ALA A 296 21.14 -4.57 -13.23
CA ALA A 296 22.56 -4.56 -13.56
C ALA A 296 23.28 -3.23 -13.21
N ARG A 297 22.54 -2.13 -13.01
CA ARG A 297 23.09 -0.82 -12.66
C ARG A 297 22.90 -0.47 -11.18
N LEU A 298 22.38 -1.42 -10.37
CA LEU A 298 22.05 -1.16 -8.96
C LEU A 298 23.31 -0.82 -8.15
N ALA A 299 24.34 -1.64 -8.22
CA ALA A 299 25.58 -1.42 -7.47
C ALA A 299 26.32 -0.13 -7.89
N PRO A 300 26.50 0.19 -9.17
CA PRO A 300 27.05 1.48 -9.59
C PRO A 300 26.24 2.69 -9.07
N ALA A 301 24.91 2.62 -9.10
CA ALA A 301 24.06 3.70 -8.61
C ALA A 301 24.17 3.90 -7.09
N LEU A 302 24.24 2.81 -6.33
CA LEU A 302 24.47 2.86 -4.88
C LEU A 302 25.82 3.47 -4.55
N LEU A 303 26.90 3.02 -5.20
CA LEU A 303 28.25 3.55 -5.01
C LEU A 303 28.34 5.05 -5.34
N ALA A 304 27.73 5.48 -6.43
CA ALA A 304 27.69 6.88 -6.82
C ALA A 304 27.06 7.73 -5.71
N LEU A 305 25.88 7.34 -5.21
CA LEU A 305 25.21 8.09 -4.14
C LEU A 305 25.94 8.02 -2.78
N LEU A 306 26.57 6.90 -2.45
CA LEU A 306 27.31 6.78 -1.19
C LEU A 306 28.55 7.69 -1.17
N ARG A 307 29.14 7.98 -2.34
CA ARG A 307 30.33 8.84 -2.49
C ARG A 307 30.00 10.32 -2.71
N ASP A 308 28.80 10.64 -3.16
CA ASP A 308 28.37 11.99 -3.57
C ASP A 308 27.37 12.55 -2.55
N GLU A 309 27.86 13.30 -1.57
CA GLU A 309 27.03 13.97 -0.58
C GLU A 309 26.15 15.07 -1.17
N PRO A 310 26.63 15.95 -2.06
CA PRO A 310 25.80 16.94 -2.76
C PRO A 310 24.61 16.30 -3.49
N ALA A 311 24.82 15.19 -4.22
CA ALA A 311 23.74 14.48 -4.89
C ALA A 311 22.71 13.93 -3.89
N ARG A 312 23.16 13.37 -2.76
CA ARG A 312 22.24 12.94 -1.70
C ARG A 312 21.45 14.11 -1.13
N ALA A 313 22.05 15.25 -0.87
CA ALA A 313 21.38 16.44 -0.36
C ALA A 313 20.31 16.96 -1.33
N GLN A 314 20.62 17.00 -2.61
CA GLN A 314 19.68 17.40 -3.67
C GLN A 314 18.47 16.44 -3.74
N LEU A 315 18.71 15.13 -3.74
CA LEU A 315 17.64 14.13 -3.76
C LEU A 315 16.82 14.13 -2.46
N THR A 316 17.44 14.42 -1.32
CA THR A 316 16.75 14.61 -0.05
C THR A 316 15.75 15.77 -0.12
N ALA A 317 16.18 16.93 -0.57
CA ALA A 317 15.32 18.12 -0.69
C ALA A 317 14.14 17.87 -1.66
N ALA A 318 14.45 17.30 -2.82
CA ALA A 318 13.44 16.95 -3.82
C ALA A 318 12.45 15.88 -3.30
N GLY A 319 12.96 14.88 -2.57
CA GLY A 319 12.17 13.81 -1.97
C GLY A 319 11.22 14.30 -0.87
N LEU A 320 11.67 15.19 0.01
CA LEU A 320 10.84 15.80 1.04
C LEU A 320 9.69 16.63 0.46
N ALA A 321 9.98 17.41 -0.59
CA ALA A 321 8.95 18.15 -1.31
C ALA A 321 7.90 17.20 -1.92
N ARG A 322 8.34 16.08 -2.51
CA ARG A 322 7.45 15.06 -3.07
C ARG A 322 6.61 14.36 -2.00
N ALA A 323 7.19 14.03 -0.85
CA ALA A 323 6.51 13.34 0.25
C ALA A 323 5.29 14.12 0.78
N ALA A 324 5.27 15.44 0.64
CA ALA A 324 4.11 16.27 0.99
C ALA A 324 2.83 15.92 0.21
N ALA A 325 2.96 15.36 -0.99
CA ALA A 325 1.81 14.89 -1.77
C ALA A 325 1.15 13.63 -1.19
N PHE A 326 1.86 12.90 -0.32
CA PHE A 326 1.39 11.67 0.31
C PHE A 326 0.97 11.87 1.76
N ASP A 327 0.81 13.12 2.20
CA ASP A 327 0.34 13.44 3.54
C ASP A 327 -1.07 12.90 3.77
N TRP A 328 -1.30 12.30 4.94
CA TRP A 328 -2.60 11.75 5.31
C TRP A 328 -3.73 12.79 5.27
N GLU A 329 -3.47 14.02 5.64
CA GLU A 329 -4.50 15.07 5.62
C GLU A 329 -5.02 15.30 4.18
N ARG A 330 -4.11 15.30 3.20
CA ARG A 330 -4.48 15.41 1.78
C ARG A 330 -5.23 14.19 1.27
N VAL A 331 -4.78 13.00 1.68
CA VAL A 331 -5.42 11.74 1.27
C VAL A 331 -6.84 11.64 1.82
N VAL A 332 -7.02 11.92 3.11
CA VAL A 332 -8.35 11.89 3.76
C VAL A 332 -9.26 12.94 3.13
N ALA A 333 -8.80 14.18 2.96
CA ALA A 333 -9.59 15.25 2.33
C ALA A 333 -10.04 14.89 0.88
N ALA A 334 -9.18 14.19 0.12
CA ALA A 334 -9.54 13.76 -1.23
C ALA A 334 -10.66 12.69 -1.22
N TYR A 335 -10.65 11.77 -0.25
CA TYR A 335 -11.71 10.80 -0.08
C TYR A 335 -13.01 11.45 0.44
N GLU A 336 -12.93 12.38 1.40
CA GLU A 336 -14.10 13.14 1.89
C GLU A 336 -14.78 13.89 0.75
N ALA A 337 -14.02 14.63 -0.05
CA ALA A 337 -14.56 15.32 -1.23
C ALA A 337 -15.19 14.35 -2.24
N LEU A 338 -14.69 13.11 -2.36
CA LEU A 338 -15.33 12.08 -3.17
C LEU A 338 -16.64 11.60 -2.56
N TYR A 339 -16.68 11.35 -1.24
CA TYR A 339 -17.90 10.93 -0.53
C TYR A 339 -18.99 11.97 -0.62
N GLU A 340 -18.67 13.23 -0.36
CA GLU A 340 -19.62 14.36 -0.46
C GLU A 340 -20.25 14.44 -1.84
N ARG A 341 -19.45 14.33 -2.91
CA ARG A 341 -19.96 14.33 -4.29
C ARG A 341 -20.91 13.15 -4.58
N LEU A 342 -20.68 11.99 -3.96
CA LEU A 342 -21.53 10.83 -4.17
C LEU A 342 -22.84 10.93 -3.39
N VAL A 343 -22.80 11.45 -2.17
CA VAL A 343 -23.98 11.66 -1.33
C VAL A 343 -24.87 12.80 -1.89
N ALA A 344 -24.26 13.86 -2.43
CA ALA A 344 -24.97 14.97 -3.05
C ALA A 344 -25.64 14.63 -4.38
N ARG A 345 -25.23 13.55 -5.06
CA ARG A 345 -25.90 13.10 -6.30
C ARG A 345 -27.24 12.44 -5.96
N PRO A 346 -28.39 12.94 -6.48
CA PRO A 346 -29.66 12.25 -6.30
C PRO A 346 -29.53 10.82 -6.84
N ALA A 347 -30.00 9.84 -6.06
CA ALA A 347 -30.06 8.46 -6.50
C ALA A 347 -30.72 8.43 -7.90
N ARG A 348 -30.03 7.87 -8.90
CA ARG A 348 -30.64 7.60 -10.21
C ARG A 348 -31.85 6.70 -9.94
N ARG A 349 -33.06 7.27 -9.94
CA ARG A 349 -34.30 6.52 -9.92
C ARG A 349 -34.23 5.53 -11.07
N GLY A 350 -34.48 4.26 -10.77
CA GLY A 350 -34.54 3.20 -11.76
C GLY A 350 -35.40 3.65 -12.94
N VAL A 351 -35.00 3.18 -14.13
CA VAL A 351 -35.78 3.33 -15.36
C VAL A 351 -37.21 2.95 -15.04
N ALA A 352 -38.11 3.92 -15.04
CA ALA A 352 -39.53 3.70 -14.92
C ALA A 352 -39.91 2.78 -16.07
N SER A 353 -40.50 1.64 -15.75
CA SER A 353 -41.14 0.75 -16.73
C SER A 353 -42.18 1.57 -17.50
N VAL A 354 -41.96 1.72 -18.80
CA VAL A 354 -42.95 2.25 -19.73
C VAL A 354 -44.15 1.28 -19.71
N PRO A 355 -45.39 1.74 -19.41
CA PRO A 355 -46.53 0.88 -19.53
C PRO A 355 -46.79 0.60 -21.02
N THR A 356 -46.69 -0.64 -21.39
CA THR A 356 -47.13 -1.13 -22.72
C THR A 356 -48.64 -1.08 -22.74
N THR A 357 -49.21 -0.04 -23.30
CA THR A 357 -50.64 -0.04 -23.73
C THR A 357 -50.74 -0.80 -25.03
N ILE A 358 -51.32 -1.98 -24.94
CA ILE A 358 -51.80 -2.73 -26.10
C ILE A 358 -53.19 -2.17 -26.42
N SER A 359 -53.39 -1.66 -27.62
CA SER A 359 -54.68 -1.49 -28.29
C SER A 359 -54.59 -2.08 -29.66
#